data_e002a8d5a294fbb9f10c1e82a4c16901
#
_entry.id   e002a8d5a294fbb9f10c1e82a4c16901
#
_cell.length_a   1.000
_cell.length_b   1.000
_cell.length_c   1.000
_cell.angle_alpha   90.00
_cell.angle_beta   90.00
_cell.angle_gamma   90.00
#
_symmetry.space_group_name_H-M   'P 1'
#
loop_
_entity.id
_entity.type
_entity.pdbx_description
1 polymer ?
#
loop_
_entity_poly.entity_id
_entity_poly.type
_entity_poly.pdbx_seq_one_letter_code
_entity_poly.pdbx_strand_id
1 'polypeptide(L)'
;MVLQILTYTHHTTTMLFGIFLSAFFLGVKQDKKNILQLLSLAVVSGILYVLCVLLFGTETVDQIYPLIVHAPLLFVLVLHYKFRILPSLISIFTAYLCCQCSNWMGLFALALTGQEWCYYVCRILVTVGAFILLCRYVCQTTAMLFAKTDRELLIIGSLPIIYYIFDYATTKFSSLLYSGNKAVPEFLGFAMCLTYLLFLLVYFREYEMKNKAEQYNELIQMQLNSFQTEMTNTRKSEKKMSILRHDTRHHLSVLRTLIQQGETDKALEYLNEVSQTYDDTVIKTYCRNEMVNSVLSIYNMRFEEQRIRWEIQVSIGEKLPCSEMMFCAI
;
A
#
# COMPACT_ATOMS: atom_id res chain seq x y z
N MET A 1 -38.03 -17.64 -29.31
CA MET A 1 -37.43 -18.46 -28.21
C MET A 1 -35.92 -18.25 -28.08
N VAL A 2 -35.11 -18.47 -29.14
CA VAL A 2 -33.63 -18.29 -29.09
C VAL A 2 -33.26 -16.84 -28.74
N LEU A 3 -33.87 -15.84 -29.35
CA LEU A 3 -33.57 -14.43 -29.08
C LEU A 3 -33.91 -14.03 -27.64
N GLN A 4 -35.01 -14.51 -27.09
CA GLN A 4 -35.39 -14.27 -25.69
C GLN A 4 -34.38 -14.89 -24.70
N ILE A 5 -33.93 -16.10 -24.99
CA ILE A 5 -32.88 -16.74 -24.16
C ILE A 5 -31.60 -15.92 -24.19
N LEU A 6 -31.17 -15.46 -25.37
CA LEU A 6 -29.98 -14.64 -25.50
C LEU A 6 -30.10 -13.30 -24.77
N THR A 7 -31.27 -12.66 -24.83
CA THR A 7 -31.56 -11.41 -24.11
C THR A 7 -31.45 -11.62 -22.59
N TYR A 8 -32.11 -12.65 -22.04
CA TYR A 8 -32.01 -12.95 -20.61
C TYR A 8 -30.57 -13.30 -20.18
N THR A 9 -29.87 -14.11 -20.98
CA THR A 9 -28.47 -14.48 -20.70
C THR A 9 -27.57 -13.23 -20.69
N HIS A 10 -27.78 -12.31 -21.65
CA HIS A 10 -27.03 -11.06 -21.69
C HIS A 10 -27.28 -10.20 -20.44
N HIS A 11 -28.56 -9.98 -20.04
CA HIS A 11 -28.88 -9.20 -18.84
C HIS A 11 -28.25 -9.80 -17.59
N THR A 12 -28.35 -11.13 -17.43
CA THR A 12 -27.73 -11.85 -16.31
C THR A 12 -26.20 -11.69 -16.32
N THR A 13 -25.56 -11.85 -17.47
CA THR A 13 -24.11 -11.71 -17.60
C THR A 13 -23.64 -10.29 -17.27
N THR A 14 -24.38 -9.27 -17.72
CA THR A 14 -24.08 -7.86 -17.44
C THR A 14 -24.24 -7.54 -15.94
N MET A 15 -25.29 -8.05 -15.31
CA MET A 15 -25.51 -7.86 -13.86
C MET A 15 -24.41 -8.54 -13.03
N LEU A 16 -24.04 -9.78 -13.36
CA LEU A 16 -22.93 -10.47 -12.72
C LEU A 16 -21.61 -9.69 -12.91
N PHE A 17 -21.32 -9.26 -14.12
CA PHE A 17 -20.15 -8.44 -14.41
C PHE A 17 -20.09 -7.21 -13.49
N GLY A 18 -21.18 -6.43 -13.40
CA GLY A 18 -21.25 -5.23 -12.57
C GLY A 18 -21.00 -5.52 -11.08
N ILE A 19 -21.65 -6.54 -10.52
CA ILE A 19 -21.56 -6.90 -9.10
C ILE A 19 -20.15 -7.39 -8.75
N PHE A 20 -19.61 -8.34 -9.52
CA PHE A 20 -18.29 -8.90 -9.25
C PHE A 20 -17.17 -7.90 -9.48
N LEU A 21 -17.23 -7.15 -10.58
CA LEU A 21 -16.20 -6.19 -10.92
C LEU A 21 -16.14 -5.05 -9.89
N SER A 22 -17.28 -4.55 -9.43
CA SER A 22 -17.34 -3.52 -8.38
C SER A 22 -16.66 -3.99 -7.09
N ALA A 23 -16.91 -5.24 -6.67
CA ALA A 23 -16.28 -5.81 -5.48
C ALA A 23 -14.76 -6.01 -5.67
N PHE A 24 -14.34 -6.50 -6.83
CA PHE A 24 -12.92 -6.77 -7.12
C PHE A 24 -12.12 -5.49 -7.30
N PHE A 25 -12.70 -4.42 -7.81
CA PHE A 25 -12.07 -3.09 -7.88
C PHE A 25 -11.74 -2.54 -6.49
N LEU A 26 -12.51 -2.90 -5.47
CA LEU A 26 -12.24 -2.55 -4.08
C LEU A 26 -11.23 -3.48 -3.38
N GLY A 27 -10.81 -4.55 -4.07
CA GLY A 27 -9.84 -5.50 -3.53
C GLY A 27 -10.46 -6.66 -2.75
N VAL A 28 -11.75 -6.94 -2.93
CA VAL A 28 -12.37 -8.17 -2.37
C VAL A 28 -11.64 -9.39 -2.94
N LYS A 29 -11.17 -10.28 -2.07
CA LYS A 29 -10.44 -11.49 -2.48
C LYS A 29 -11.32 -12.44 -3.28
N GLN A 30 -10.76 -13.03 -4.33
CA GLN A 30 -11.43 -13.99 -5.21
C GLN A 30 -11.43 -15.41 -4.60
N ASP A 31 -11.90 -15.54 -3.37
CA ASP A 31 -12.03 -16.82 -2.69
C ASP A 31 -13.46 -17.40 -2.84
N LYS A 32 -13.61 -18.69 -2.59
CA LYS A 32 -14.90 -19.39 -2.75
C LYS A 32 -16.00 -18.77 -1.90
N LYS A 33 -15.69 -18.26 -0.72
CA LYS A 33 -16.65 -17.65 0.20
C LYS A 33 -17.20 -16.34 -0.36
N ASN A 34 -16.33 -15.44 -0.78
CA ASN A 34 -16.72 -14.14 -1.35
C ASN A 34 -17.45 -14.32 -2.68
N ILE A 35 -16.99 -15.24 -3.53
CA ILE A 35 -17.68 -15.57 -4.79
C ILE A 35 -19.11 -16.06 -4.51
N LEU A 36 -19.31 -16.96 -3.54
CA LEU A 36 -20.64 -17.45 -3.19
C LEU A 36 -21.55 -16.35 -2.64
N GLN A 37 -21.00 -15.44 -1.83
CA GLN A 37 -21.74 -14.29 -1.29
C GLN A 37 -22.17 -13.32 -2.39
N LEU A 38 -21.27 -12.95 -3.30
CA LEU A 38 -21.58 -12.09 -4.43
C LEU A 38 -22.57 -12.74 -5.40
N LEU A 39 -22.47 -14.06 -5.60
CA LEU A 39 -23.41 -14.82 -6.39
C LEU A 39 -24.81 -14.85 -5.74
N SER A 40 -24.89 -15.05 -4.42
CA SER A 40 -26.16 -14.99 -3.69
C SER A 40 -26.82 -13.60 -3.80
N LEU A 41 -26.02 -12.53 -3.70
CA LEU A 41 -26.50 -11.15 -3.92
C LEU A 41 -27.05 -10.98 -5.35
N ALA A 42 -26.33 -11.50 -6.36
CA ALA A 42 -26.78 -11.43 -7.75
C ALA A 42 -28.11 -12.18 -7.96
N VAL A 43 -28.27 -13.36 -7.37
CA VAL A 43 -29.53 -14.12 -7.44
C VAL A 43 -30.67 -13.36 -6.78
N VAL A 44 -30.45 -12.81 -5.58
CA VAL A 44 -31.48 -12.02 -4.87
C VAL A 44 -31.86 -10.77 -5.68
N SER A 45 -30.88 -10.02 -6.19
CA SER A 45 -31.14 -8.85 -7.02
C SER A 45 -31.82 -9.21 -8.33
N GLY A 46 -31.49 -10.34 -8.94
CA GLY A 46 -32.16 -10.85 -10.14
C GLY A 46 -33.62 -11.24 -9.88
N ILE A 47 -33.92 -11.92 -8.79
CA ILE A 47 -35.31 -12.24 -8.39
C ILE A 47 -36.10 -10.96 -8.15
N LEU A 48 -35.49 -10.00 -7.43
CA LEU A 48 -36.13 -8.70 -7.15
C LEU A 48 -36.40 -7.93 -8.46
N TYR A 49 -35.44 -7.94 -9.39
CA TYR A 49 -35.60 -7.31 -10.70
C TYR A 49 -36.79 -7.92 -11.47
N VAL A 50 -36.86 -9.26 -11.57
CA VAL A 50 -37.94 -9.94 -12.27
C VAL A 50 -39.28 -9.64 -11.59
N LEU A 51 -39.36 -9.66 -10.24
CA LEU A 51 -40.57 -9.33 -9.51
C LEU A 51 -41.05 -7.90 -9.78
N CYS A 52 -40.09 -6.93 -9.80
CA CYS A 52 -40.42 -5.54 -10.12
C CYS A 52 -40.89 -5.39 -11.57
N VAL A 53 -40.29 -6.12 -12.54
CA VAL A 53 -40.76 -6.12 -13.94
C VAL A 53 -42.19 -6.60 -14.08
N LEU A 54 -42.56 -7.63 -13.34
CA LEU A 54 -43.95 -8.16 -13.33
C LEU A 54 -44.93 -7.17 -12.72
N LEU A 55 -44.51 -6.35 -11.75
CA LEU A 55 -45.41 -5.42 -11.05
C LEU A 55 -45.48 -4.04 -11.74
N PHE A 56 -44.39 -3.52 -12.26
CA PHE A 56 -44.28 -2.12 -12.74
C PHE A 56 -43.98 -1.97 -14.22
N GLY A 57 -43.68 -3.08 -14.91
CA GLY A 57 -43.30 -3.07 -16.33
C GLY A 57 -41.79 -2.74 -16.52
N THR A 58 -41.29 -3.04 -17.71
CA THR A 58 -39.87 -2.95 -18.06
C THR A 58 -39.33 -1.52 -18.03
N GLU A 59 -40.08 -0.53 -18.58
CA GLU A 59 -39.62 0.87 -18.65
C GLU A 59 -39.41 1.48 -17.26
N THR A 60 -40.37 1.28 -16.34
CA THR A 60 -40.27 1.79 -14.96
C THR A 60 -39.13 1.13 -14.21
N VAL A 61 -38.96 -0.20 -14.38
CA VAL A 61 -37.91 -0.95 -13.71
C VAL A 61 -36.53 -0.55 -14.20
N ASP A 62 -36.39 -0.25 -15.46
CA ASP A 62 -35.14 0.29 -16.02
C ASP A 62 -34.76 1.65 -15.43
N GLN A 63 -35.75 2.51 -15.11
CA GLN A 63 -35.53 3.79 -14.44
C GLN A 63 -35.10 3.62 -12.98
N ILE A 64 -35.65 2.62 -12.26
CA ILE A 64 -35.35 2.34 -10.85
C ILE A 64 -34.27 1.27 -10.66
N TYR A 65 -33.62 0.81 -11.76
CA TYR A 65 -32.54 -0.21 -11.70
C TYR A 65 -31.44 0.10 -10.69
N PRO A 66 -30.98 1.37 -10.49
CA PRO A 66 -30.02 1.70 -9.44
C PRO A 66 -30.48 1.34 -8.03
N LEU A 67 -31.77 1.48 -7.76
CA LEU A 67 -32.33 1.10 -6.45
C LEU A 67 -32.41 -0.43 -6.26
N ILE A 68 -32.65 -1.16 -7.35
CA ILE A 68 -32.83 -2.62 -7.31
C ILE A 68 -31.49 -3.36 -7.26
N VAL A 69 -30.46 -2.86 -7.95
CA VAL A 69 -29.17 -3.56 -8.10
C VAL A 69 -28.03 -2.81 -7.41
N HIS A 70 -27.87 -1.50 -7.68
CA HIS A 70 -26.70 -0.76 -7.18
C HIS A 70 -26.81 -0.44 -5.70
N ALA A 71 -28.01 -0.13 -5.18
CA ALA A 71 -28.20 0.16 -3.76
C ALA A 71 -27.94 -1.07 -2.86
N PRO A 72 -28.52 -2.27 -3.13
CA PRO A 72 -28.17 -3.48 -2.37
C PRO A 72 -26.68 -3.83 -2.45
N LEU A 73 -26.06 -3.68 -3.63
CA LEU A 73 -24.61 -3.87 -3.78
C LEU A 73 -23.84 -2.90 -2.91
N LEU A 74 -24.18 -1.60 -2.91
CA LEU A 74 -23.56 -0.60 -2.06
C LEU A 74 -23.69 -0.97 -0.57
N PHE A 75 -24.88 -1.40 -0.12
CA PHE A 75 -25.09 -1.86 1.25
C PHE A 75 -24.19 -3.03 1.62
N VAL A 76 -24.06 -4.01 0.74
CA VAL A 76 -23.17 -5.17 0.98
C VAL A 76 -21.71 -4.73 1.03
N LEU A 77 -21.26 -3.87 0.12
CA LEU A 77 -19.87 -3.37 0.11
C LEU A 77 -19.54 -2.56 1.37
N VAL A 78 -20.47 -1.74 1.86
CA VAL A 78 -20.25 -0.88 3.03
C VAL A 78 -20.45 -1.64 4.35
N LEU A 79 -21.56 -2.39 4.50
CA LEU A 79 -21.90 -3.01 5.78
C LEU A 79 -21.22 -4.37 5.98
N HIS A 80 -21.15 -5.20 4.95
CA HIS A 80 -20.58 -6.54 5.06
C HIS A 80 -19.06 -6.52 4.86
N TYR A 81 -18.58 -5.90 3.78
CA TYR A 81 -17.14 -5.80 3.49
C TYR A 81 -16.45 -4.62 4.18
N LYS A 82 -17.22 -3.72 4.84
CA LYS A 82 -16.71 -2.57 5.64
C LYS A 82 -15.87 -1.58 4.84
N PHE A 83 -16.12 -1.45 3.54
CA PHE A 83 -15.50 -0.40 2.73
C PHE A 83 -16.15 0.97 3.02
N ARG A 84 -15.39 2.05 2.76
CA ARG A 84 -15.93 3.42 2.84
C ARG A 84 -16.99 3.63 1.74
N ILE A 85 -17.95 4.52 1.98
CA ILE A 85 -19.07 4.78 1.06
C ILE A 85 -18.55 5.31 -0.29
N LEU A 86 -17.65 6.32 -0.28
CA LEU A 86 -17.17 6.97 -1.50
C LEU A 86 -16.42 6.02 -2.46
N PRO A 87 -15.42 5.22 -2.02
CA PRO A 87 -14.81 4.21 -2.88
C PRO A 87 -15.81 3.20 -3.44
N SER A 88 -16.80 2.79 -2.62
CA SER A 88 -17.82 1.84 -3.04
C SER A 88 -18.71 2.40 -4.16
N LEU A 89 -19.13 3.66 -4.06
CA LEU A 89 -19.88 4.34 -5.11
C LEU A 89 -19.07 4.48 -6.41
N ILE A 90 -17.82 4.94 -6.30
CA ILE A 90 -16.94 5.11 -7.46
C ILE A 90 -16.69 3.76 -8.14
N SER A 91 -16.51 2.70 -7.37
CA SER A 91 -16.34 1.33 -7.87
C SER A 91 -17.53 0.86 -8.70
N ILE A 92 -18.76 1.09 -8.22
CA ILE A 92 -20.00 0.76 -8.94
C ILE A 92 -20.09 1.55 -10.24
N PHE A 93 -19.84 2.86 -10.21
CA PHE A 93 -19.89 3.71 -11.40
C PHE A 93 -18.80 3.37 -12.40
N THR A 94 -17.61 2.99 -11.94
CA THR A 94 -16.51 2.51 -12.79
C THR A 94 -16.87 1.19 -13.46
N ALA A 95 -17.47 0.24 -12.73
CA ALA A 95 -17.94 -1.02 -13.32
C ALA A 95 -19.03 -0.77 -14.36
N TYR A 96 -19.96 0.16 -14.10
CA TYR A 96 -20.96 0.60 -15.07
C TYR A 96 -20.34 1.16 -16.34
N LEU A 97 -19.34 2.06 -16.22
CA LEU A 97 -18.62 2.61 -17.37
C LEU A 97 -17.94 1.50 -18.19
N CYS A 98 -17.36 0.49 -17.52
CA CYS A 98 -16.73 -0.66 -18.20
C CYS A 98 -17.73 -1.51 -19.00
N CYS A 99 -19.02 -1.54 -18.62
CA CYS A 99 -20.06 -2.22 -19.40
C CYS A 99 -20.27 -1.62 -20.79
N GLN A 100 -19.94 -0.35 -21.00
CA GLN A 100 -20.15 0.34 -22.29
C GLN A 100 -19.31 -0.26 -23.42
N CYS A 101 -18.18 -0.88 -23.12
CA CYS A 101 -17.40 -1.59 -24.13
C CYS A 101 -18.22 -2.67 -24.84
N SER A 102 -19.03 -3.42 -24.10
CA SER A 102 -19.87 -4.49 -24.68
C SER A 102 -21.04 -3.93 -25.48
N ASN A 103 -21.62 -2.78 -25.06
CA ASN A 103 -22.70 -2.11 -25.77
C ASN A 103 -22.27 -1.72 -27.18
N TRP A 104 -21.17 -1.00 -27.31
CA TRP A 104 -20.68 -0.55 -28.59
C TRP A 104 -20.27 -1.69 -29.51
N MET A 105 -19.56 -2.70 -28.98
CA MET A 105 -19.16 -3.87 -29.77
C MET A 105 -20.37 -4.67 -30.25
N GLY A 106 -21.44 -4.75 -29.47
CA GLY A 106 -22.70 -5.35 -29.89
C GLY A 106 -23.35 -4.59 -31.06
N LEU A 107 -23.41 -3.27 -30.97
CA LEU A 107 -23.93 -2.44 -32.07
C LEU A 107 -23.10 -2.54 -33.36
N PHE A 108 -21.78 -2.63 -33.19
CA PHE A 108 -20.88 -2.86 -34.31
C PHE A 108 -21.14 -4.21 -34.98
N ALA A 109 -21.33 -5.27 -34.19
CA ALA A 109 -21.69 -6.59 -34.73
C ALA A 109 -23.05 -6.59 -35.44
N LEU A 110 -24.05 -5.86 -34.88
CA LEU A 110 -25.35 -5.69 -35.51
C LEU A 110 -25.24 -4.94 -36.85
N ALA A 111 -24.45 -3.86 -36.89
CA ALA A 111 -24.23 -3.07 -38.10
C ALA A 111 -23.55 -3.89 -39.22
N LEU A 112 -22.64 -4.80 -38.88
CA LEU A 112 -21.95 -5.67 -39.84
C LEU A 112 -22.83 -6.81 -40.37
N THR A 113 -23.62 -7.42 -39.48
CA THR A 113 -24.35 -8.66 -39.79
C THR A 113 -25.83 -8.46 -40.12
N GLY A 114 -26.41 -7.33 -39.68
CA GLY A 114 -27.84 -7.07 -39.76
C GLY A 114 -28.72 -7.97 -38.90
N GLN A 115 -28.11 -8.79 -38.00
CA GLN A 115 -28.83 -9.84 -37.25
C GLN A 115 -28.80 -9.57 -35.73
N GLU A 116 -29.99 -9.51 -35.11
CA GLU A 116 -30.10 -9.24 -33.67
C GLU A 116 -29.43 -10.28 -32.76
N TRP A 117 -29.40 -11.56 -33.15
CA TRP A 117 -28.74 -12.57 -32.34
C TRP A 117 -27.23 -12.33 -32.27
N CYS A 118 -26.59 -11.83 -33.32
CA CYS A 118 -25.18 -11.46 -33.34
C CYS A 118 -24.89 -10.34 -32.33
N TYR A 119 -25.80 -9.39 -32.18
CA TYR A 119 -25.70 -8.32 -31.19
C TYR A 119 -25.56 -8.90 -29.76
N TYR A 120 -26.48 -9.80 -29.37
CA TYR A 120 -26.45 -10.37 -28.03
C TYR A 120 -25.27 -11.32 -27.78
N VAL A 121 -24.93 -12.16 -28.76
CA VAL A 121 -23.78 -13.05 -28.65
C VAL A 121 -22.47 -12.25 -28.50
N CYS A 122 -22.27 -11.23 -29.33
CA CYS A 122 -21.10 -10.36 -29.27
C CYS A 122 -21.01 -9.67 -27.88
N ARG A 123 -22.11 -9.13 -27.36
CA ARG A 123 -22.16 -8.52 -26.03
C ARG A 123 -21.77 -9.47 -24.92
N ILE A 124 -22.30 -10.70 -24.93
CA ILE A 124 -21.95 -11.73 -23.92
C ILE A 124 -20.45 -12.03 -23.99
N LEU A 125 -19.92 -12.31 -25.19
CA LEU A 125 -18.50 -12.64 -25.36
C LEU A 125 -17.57 -11.51 -24.93
N VAL A 126 -17.89 -10.28 -25.34
CA VAL A 126 -17.10 -9.09 -24.96
C VAL A 126 -17.19 -8.83 -23.45
N THR A 127 -18.36 -8.99 -22.83
CA THR A 127 -18.53 -8.82 -21.37
C THR A 127 -17.66 -9.83 -20.60
N VAL A 128 -17.69 -11.10 -20.99
CA VAL A 128 -16.86 -12.15 -20.35
C VAL A 128 -15.38 -11.90 -20.59
N GLY A 129 -14.98 -11.58 -21.84
CA GLY A 129 -13.59 -11.27 -22.17
C GLY A 129 -13.06 -10.03 -21.41
N ALA A 130 -13.85 -8.96 -21.35
CA ALA A 130 -13.53 -7.76 -20.59
C ALA A 130 -13.40 -8.06 -19.09
N PHE A 131 -14.29 -8.88 -18.53
CA PHE A 131 -14.20 -9.30 -17.14
C PHE A 131 -12.88 -9.97 -16.82
N ILE A 132 -12.47 -10.94 -17.64
CA ILE A 132 -11.20 -11.67 -17.45
C ILE A 132 -10.00 -10.72 -17.55
N LEU A 133 -9.99 -9.83 -18.55
CA LEU A 133 -8.92 -8.85 -18.75
C LEU A 133 -8.83 -7.86 -17.59
N LEU A 134 -9.97 -7.30 -17.16
CA LEU A 134 -10.03 -6.34 -16.08
C LEU A 134 -9.62 -6.98 -14.74
N CYS A 135 -10.06 -8.20 -14.45
CA CYS A 135 -9.65 -8.92 -13.25
C CYS A 135 -8.15 -9.19 -13.23
N ARG A 136 -7.55 -9.51 -14.38
CA ARG A 136 -6.13 -9.85 -14.47
C ARG A 136 -5.20 -8.65 -14.41
N TYR A 137 -5.57 -7.52 -15.04
CA TYR A 137 -4.66 -6.40 -15.26
C TYR A 137 -5.04 -5.12 -14.51
N VAL A 138 -6.32 -4.92 -14.20
CA VAL A 138 -6.82 -3.65 -13.68
C VAL A 138 -7.24 -3.73 -12.21
N CYS A 139 -7.84 -4.85 -11.75
CA CYS A 139 -8.38 -4.96 -10.40
C CYS A 139 -7.36 -4.73 -9.28
N GLN A 140 -6.12 -5.19 -9.44
CA GLN A 140 -5.08 -4.95 -8.42
C GLN A 140 -4.72 -3.47 -8.33
N THR A 141 -4.60 -2.82 -9.48
CA THR A 141 -4.31 -1.39 -9.61
C THR A 141 -5.41 -0.53 -9.00
N THR A 142 -6.67 -0.84 -9.33
CA THR A 142 -7.83 -0.09 -8.80
C THR A 142 -8.00 -0.28 -7.31
N ALA A 143 -7.76 -1.46 -6.76
CA ALA A 143 -7.82 -1.71 -5.33
C ALA A 143 -6.85 -0.82 -4.55
N MET A 144 -5.64 -0.62 -5.05
CA MET A 144 -4.66 0.30 -4.46
C MET A 144 -5.08 1.77 -4.62
N LEU A 145 -5.64 2.15 -5.76
CA LEU A 145 -6.12 3.51 -6.01
C LEU A 145 -7.33 3.85 -5.14
N PHE A 146 -8.25 2.92 -4.94
CA PHE A 146 -9.46 3.13 -4.13
C PHE A 146 -9.20 3.12 -2.62
N ALA A 147 -8.01 2.71 -2.19
CA ALA A 147 -7.55 2.85 -0.81
C ALA A 147 -7.08 4.27 -0.45
N LYS A 148 -6.91 5.16 -1.43
CA LYS A 148 -6.43 6.54 -1.26
C LYS A 148 -7.41 7.44 -0.49
N THR A 149 -6.99 8.70 -0.30
CA THR A 149 -7.79 9.73 0.37
C THR A 149 -9.03 10.08 -0.46
N ASP A 150 -10.09 10.57 0.21
CA ASP A 150 -11.35 10.90 -0.46
C ASP A 150 -11.19 12.02 -1.49
N ARG A 151 -10.25 12.95 -1.30
CA ARG A 151 -9.95 14.02 -2.26
C ARG A 151 -9.37 13.47 -3.56
N GLU A 152 -8.41 12.55 -3.48
CA GLU A 152 -7.84 11.90 -4.66
C GLU A 152 -8.87 11.02 -5.37
N LEU A 153 -9.70 10.31 -4.59
CA LEU A 153 -10.78 9.48 -5.11
C LEU A 153 -11.83 10.28 -5.87
N LEU A 154 -12.20 11.47 -5.41
CA LEU A 154 -13.12 12.35 -6.15
C LEU A 154 -12.54 12.77 -7.50
N ILE A 155 -11.24 13.03 -7.58
CA ILE A 155 -10.58 13.37 -8.85
C ILE A 155 -10.62 12.16 -9.80
N ILE A 156 -10.22 10.97 -9.32
CA ILE A 156 -10.20 9.73 -10.10
C ILE A 156 -11.62 9.31 -10.50
N GLY A 157 -12.57 9.42 -9.58
CA GLY A 157 -13.96 9.00 -9.75
C GLY A 157 -14.83 10.00 -10.49
N SER A 158 -14.35 11.22 -10.75
CA SER A 158 -15.15 12.28 -11.39
C SER A 158 -15.73 11.86 -12.72
N LEU A 159 -14.93 11.24 -13.59
CA LEU A 159 -15.36 10.81 -14.92
C LEU A 159 -16.42 9.68 -14.87
N PRO A 160 -16.23 8.57 -14.12
CA PRO A 160 -17.28 7.57 -13.96
C PRO A 160 -18.58 8.12 -13.36
N ILE A 161 -18.49 9.02 -12.39
CA ILE A 161 -19.66 9.64 -11.75
C ILE A 161 -20.44 10.49 -12.76
N ILE A 162 -19.74 11.39 -13.44
CA ILE A 162 -20.37 12.29 -14.44
C ILE A 162 -20.97 11.46 -15.56
N TYR A 163 -20.22 10.47 -16.07
CA TYR A 163 -20.71 9.59 -17.12
C TYR A 163 -21.98 8.84 -16.70
N TYR A 164 -21.98 8.25 -15.50
CA TYR A 164 -23.14 7.52 -14.98
C TYR A 164 -24.40 8.40 -14.91
N ILE A 165 -24.27 9.60 -14.35
CA ILE A 165 -25.38 10.55 -14.22
C ILE A 165 -25.88 10.98 -15.60
N PHE A 166 -24.95 11.34 -16.50
CA PHE A 166 -25.27 11.79 -17.84
C PHE A 166 -25.97 10.70 -18.66
N ASP A 167 -25.37 9.50 -18.71
CA ASP A 167 -25.91 8.38 -19.47
C ASP A 167 -27.29 7.98 -18.94
N TYR A 168 -27.42 7.90 -17.62
CA TYR A 168 -28.70 7.54 -16.98
C TYR A 168 -29.78 8.58 -17.26
N ALA A 169 -29.48 9.86 -17.12
CA ALA A 169 -30.43 10.94 -17.36
C ALA A 169 -30.86 10.99 -18.84
N THR A 170 -29.96 10.75 -19.76
CA THR A 170 -30.25 10.86 -21.21
C THR A 170 -30.83 9.60 -21.83
N THR A 171 -30.58 8.42 -21.27
CA THR A 171 -31.05 7.15 -21.84
C THR A 171 -32.31 6.61 -21.18
N LYS A 172 -32.49 6.86 -19.85
CA LYS A 172 -33.60 6.29 -19.09
C LYS A 172 -34.73 7.29 -18.78
N PHE A 173 -34.41 8.59 -18.67
CA PHE A 173 -35.40 9.65 -18.40
C PHE A 173 -35.68 10.55 -19.60
N SER A 174 -34.96 10.39 -20.70
CA SER A 174 -35.12 11.19 -21.93
C SER A 174 -34.79 10.35 -23.14
N SER A 175 -35.50 10.53 -24.22
CA SER A 175 -35.20 9.95 -25.54
C SER A 175 -34.28 10.84 -26.39
N LEU A 176 -33.77 11.94 -25.82
CA LEU A 176 -32.98 12.96 -26.54
C LEU A 176 -31.75 12.40 -27.28
N LEU A 177 -31.01 11.48 -26.62
CA LEU A 177 -29.81 10.91 -27.21
C LEU A 177 -30.07 9.86 -28.28
N TYR A 178 -31.27 9.27 -28.31
CA TYR A 178 -31.64 8.18 -29.23
C TYR A 178 -32.61 8.61 -30.34
N SER A 179 -32.85 9.91 -30.51
CA SER A 179 -33.65 10.44 -31.60
C SER A 179 -33.00 10.29 -32.99
N GLY A 180 -31.71 9.86 -33.01
CA GLY A 180 -30.94 9.64 -34.24
C GLY A 180 -30.23 8.29 -34.28
N ASN A 181 -28.99 8.24 -34.76
CA ASN A 181 -28.21 7.03 -34.86
C ASN A 181 -27.63 6.63 -33.46
N LYS A 182 -28.13 5.53 -32.88
CA LYS A 182 -27.72 5.01 -31.59
C LYS A 182 -26.22 4.68 -31.49
N ALA A 183 -25.55 4.43 -32.62
CA ALA A 183 -24.14 4.07 -32.66
C ALA A 183 -23.20 5.20 -32.12
N VAL A 184 -23.60 6.46 -32.31
CA VAL A 184 -22.78 7.60 -31.90
C VAL A 184 -22.72 7.79 -30.38
N PRO A 185 -23.85 7.83 -29.62
CA PRO A 185 -23.80 7.91 -28.17
C PRO A 185 -23.11 6.71 -27.53
N GLU A 186 -23.33 5.51 -28.05
CA GLU A 186 -22.70 4.28 -27.52
C GLU A 186 -21.18 4.26 -27.77
N PHE A 187 -20.73 4.82 -28.93
CA PHE A 187 -19.31 5.00 -29.20
C PHE A 187 -18.65 5.95 -28.18
N LEU A 188 -19.35 7.02 -27.77
CA LEU A 188 -18.84 7.93 -26.75
C LEU A 188 -18.55 7.19 -25.42
N GLY A 189 -19.49 6.34 -24.97
CA GLY A 189 -19.32 5.52 -23.78
C GLY A 189 -18.12 4.57 -23.88
N PHE A 190 -17.94 3.93 -25.03
CA PHE A 190 -16.78 3.07 -25.29
C PHE A 190 -15.46 3.87 -25.25
N ALA A 191 -15.41 5.01 -25.95
CA ALA A 191 -14.22 5.86 -26.00
C ALA A 191 -13.85 6.40 -24.61
N MET A 192 -14.85 6.83 -23.82
CA MET A 192 -14.64 7.28 -22.44
C MET A 192 -14.12 6.16 -21.54
N CYS A 193 -14.66 4.95 -21.66
CA CYS A 193 -14.17 3.80 -20.91
C CYS A 193 -12.71 3.49 -21.25
N LEU A 194 -12.37 3.39 -22.53
CA LEU A 194 -11.01 3.09 -22.97
C LEU A 194 -10.01 4.15 -22.49
N THR A 195 -10.35 5.43 -22.67
CA THR A 195 -9.53 6.55 -22.22
C THR A 195 -9.34 6.54 -20.70
N TYR A 196 -10.41 6.26 -19.96
CA TYR A 196 -10.34 6.18 -18.50
C TYR A 196 -9.48 5.03 -18.00
N LEU A 197 -9.60 3.85 -18.61
CA LEU A 197 -8.76 2.70 -18.26
C LEU A 197 -7.28 2.95 -18.56
N LEU A 198 -6.97 3.58 -19.71
CA LEU A 198 -5.61 3.99 -20.03
C LEU A 198 -5.08 5.02 -19.02
N PHE A 199 -5.90 6.02 -18.66
CA PHE A 199 -5.55 6.99 -17.64
C PHE A 199 -5.23 6.30 -16.28
N LEU A 200 -6.07 5.35 -15.85
CA LEU A 200 -5.82 4.62 -14.61
C LEU A 200 -4.49 3.85 -14.63
N LEU A 201 -4.18 3.18 -15.74
CA LEU A 201 -2.93 2.41 -15.90
C LEU A 201 -1.70 3.32 -15.89
N VAL A 202 -1.74 4.44 -16.63
CA VAL A 202 -0.63 5.41 -16.66
C VAL A 202 -0.45 6.07 -15.31
N TYR A 203 -1.53 6.56 -14.71
CA TYR A 203 -1.52 7.21 -13.40
C TYR A 203 -0.94 6.28 -12.31
N PHE A 204 -1.36 5.01 -12.32
CA PHE A 204 -0.83 4.04 -11.36
C PHE A 204 0.66 3.77 -11.55
N ARG A 205 1.11 3.62 -12.80
CA ARG A 205 2.53 3.42 -13.12
C ARG A 205 3.38 4.59 -12.63
N GLU A 206 2.96 5.81 -12.90
CA GLU A 206 3.67 7.01 -12.44
C GLU A 206 3.69 7.11 -10.91
N TYR A 207 2.57 6.82 -10.28
CA TYR A 207 2.46 6.81 -8.83
C TYR A 207 3.37 5.75 -8.19
N GLU A 208 3.42 4.55 -8.75
CA GLU A 208 4.31 3.48 -8.27
C GLU A 208 5.78 3.87 -8.42
N MET A 209 6.14 4.46 -9.55
CA MET A 209 7.51 4.96 -9.78
C MET A 209 7.89 6.06 -8.78
N LYS A 210 6.99 7.00 -8.52
CA LYS A 210 7.22 8.07 -7.55
C LYS A 210 7.41 7.52 -6.13
N ASN A 211 6.55 6.61 -5.69
CA ASN A 211 6.69 5.97 -4.37
C ASN A 211 8.01 5.21 -4.21
N LYS A 212 8.42 4.47 -5.24
CA LYS A 212 9.72 3.77 -5.24
C LYS A 212 10.89 4.76 -5.16
N ALA A 213 10.81 5.87 -5.87
CA ALA A 213 11.84 6.92 -5.83
C ALA A 213 11.91 7.58 -4.45
N GLU A 214 10.79 7.86 -3.81
CA GLU A 214 10.73 8.41 -2.44
C GLU A 214 11.34 7.43 -1.43
N GLN A 215 10.96 6.15 -1.46
CA GLN A 215 11.53 5.11 -0.59
C GLN A 215 13.05 4.96 -0.80
N TYR A 216 13.50 5.02 -2.04
CA TYR A 216 14.93 4.95 -2.37
C TYR A 216 15.69 6.16 -1.83
N ASN A 217 15.12 7.36 -1.93
CA ASN A 217 15.69 8.58 -1.37
C ASN A 217 15.79 8.53 0.17
N GLU A 218 14.74 8.02 0.85
CA GLU A 218 14.77 7.83 2.30
C GLU A 218 15.87 6.86 2.72
N LEU A 219 16.02 5.74 2.00
CA LEU A 219 17.08 4.76 2.25
C LEU A 219 18.49 5.38 2.08
N ILE A 220 18.69 6.14 1.01
CA ILE A 220 19.96 6.87 0.78
C ILE A 220 20.24 7.85 1.91
N GLN A 221 19.24 8.61 2.37
CA GLN A 221 19.41 9.55 3.48
C GLN A 221 19.79 8.84 4.79
N MET A 222 19.17 7.71 5.08
CA MET A 222 19.54 6.90 6.26
C MET A 222 20.99 6.40 6.16
N GLN A 223 21.42 5.92 4.99
CA GLN A 223 22.79 5.48 4.77
C GLN A 223 23.81 6.62 4.90
N LEU A 224 23.51 7.79 4.35
CA LEU A 224 24.36 8.99 4.47
C LEU A 224 24.51 9.42 5.93
N ASN A 225 23.42 9.44 6.69
CA ASN A 225 23.44 9.79 8.11
C ASN A 225 24.26 8.79 8.93
N SER A 226 24.11 7.49 8.65
CA SER A 226 24.91 6.44 9.28
C SER A 226 26.41 6.61 8.98
N PHE A 227 26.74 6.84 7.71
CA PHE A 227 28.12 7.05 7.27
C PHE A 227 28.74 8.31 7.91
N GLN A 228 27.99 9.41 8.00
CA GLN A 228 28.44 10.63 8.67
C GLN A 228 28.74 10.39 10.15
N THR A 229 27.88 9.61 10.80
CA THR A 229 28.05 9.23 12.23
C THR A 229 29.32 8.39 12.39
N GLU A 230 29.54 7.41 11.54
CA GLU A 230 30.73 6.55 11.55
C GLU A 230 32.00 7.38 11.30
N MET A 231 31.99 8.27 10.30
CA MET A 231 33.13 9.17 10.06
C MET A 231 33.45 10.06 11.25
N THR A 232 32.42 10.61 11.91
CA THR A 232 32.63 11.45 13.10
C THR A 232 33.22 10.65 14.27
N ASN A 233 32.77 9.42 14.45
CA ASN A 233 33.31 8.52 15.48
C ASN A 233 34.75 8.12 15.17
N THR A 234 35.05 7.80 13.92
CA THR A 234 36.43 7.51 13.45
C THR A 234 37.37 8.68 13.70
N ARG A 235 36.98 9.90 13.33
CA ARG A 235 37.76 11.13 13.59
C ARG A 235 37.99 11.35 15.09
N LYS A 236 36.96 11.13 15.93
CA LYS A 236 37.12 11.23 17.39
C LYS A 236 38.11 10.18 17.92
N SER A 237 38.05 8.95 17.41
CA SER A 237 38.99 7.89 17.77
C SER A 237 40.42 8.23 17.35
N GLU A 238 40.64 8.69 16.09
CA GLU A 238 41.92 9.13 15.59
C GLU A 238 42.53 10.27 16.43
N LYS A 239 41.68 11.25 16.83
CA LYS A 239 42.10 12.34 17.70
C LYS A 239 42.55 11.84 19.07
N LYS A 240 41.77 10.91 19.70
CA LYS A 240 42.12 10.27 20.96
C LYS A 240 43.45 9.53 20.85
N MET A 241 43.64 8.76 19.77
CA MET A 241 44.91 8.04 19.52
C MET A 241 46.10 8.96 19.29
N SER A 242 45.87 10.12 18.63
CA SER A 242 46.90 11.13 18.49
C SER A 242 47.38 11.75 19.82
N ILE A 243 46.42 12.05 20.70
CA ILE A 243 46.70 12.55 22.06
C ILE A 243 47.46 11.51 22.84
N LEU A 244 46.95 10.26 22.89
CA LEU A 244 47.59 9.17 23.61
C LEU A 244 49.04 8.95 23.14
N ARG A 245 49.26 9.00 21.82
CA ARG A 245 50.64 8.88 21.24
C ARG A 245 51.56 10.02 21.68
N HIS A 246 51.01 11.24 21.72
CA HIS A 246 51.76 12.40 22.22
C HIS A 246 52.15 12.23 23.70
N ASP A 247 51.19 11.87 24.55
CA ASP A 247 51.41 11.71 25.98
C ASP A 247 52.35 10.55 26.29
N THR A 248 52.25 9.44 25.59
CA THR A 248 53.18 8.31 25.69
C THR A 248 54.61 8.75 25.31
N ARG A 249 54.78 9.53 24.24
CA ARG A 249 56.11 10.07 23.88
C ARG A 249 56.65 10.99 24.95
N HIS A 250 55.81 11.81 25.54
CA HIS A 250 56.21 12.72 26.61
C HIS A 250 56.69 11.92 27.85
N HIS A 251 55.91 10.93 28.33
CA HIS A 251 56.33 10.08 29.43
C HIS A 251 57.64 9.33 29.17
N LEU A 252 57.80 8.76 27.96
CA LEU A 252 59.04 8.09 27.59
C LEU A 252 60.25 9.06 27.56
N SER A 253 60.04 10.32 27.12
CA SER A 253 61.09 11.34 27.11
C SER A 253 61.54 11.74 28.52
N VAL A 254 60.59 11.93 29.43
CA VAL A 254 60.87 12.22 30.86
C VAL A 254 61.67 11.07 31.53
N LEU A 255 61.20 9.84 31.34
CA LEU A 255 61.88 8.65 31.85
C LEU A 255 63.33 8.54 31.30
N ARG A 256 63.50 8.76 29.99
CA ARG A 256 64.83 8.76 29.37
C ARG A 256 65.77 9.78 30.01
N THR A 257 65.27 10.99 30.26
CA THR A 257 66.06 12.07 30.86
C THR A 257 66.47 11.71 32.29
N LEU A 258 65.55 11.21 33.12
CA LEU A 258 65.85 10.81 34.48
C LEU A 258 66.91 9.68 34.56
N ILE A 259 66.78 8.70 33.65
CA ILE A 259 67.74 7.59 33.56
C ILE A 259 69.12 8.09 33.13
N GLN A 260 69.18 9.03 32.13
CA GLN A 260 70.45 9.62 31.66
C GLN A 260 71.16 10.45 32.73
N GLN A 261 70.39 11.03 33.68
CA GLN A 261 70.93 11.82 34.78
C GLN A 261 71.35 10.93 35.99
N GLY A 262 71.14 9.60 35.89
CA GLY A 262 71.47 8.68 36.98
C GLY A 262 70.45 8.67 38.14
N GLU A 263 69.29 9.36 38.00
CA GLU A 263 68.27 9.49 39.03
C GLU A 263 67.24 8.32 38.94
N THR A 264 67.73 7.11 39.18
CA THR A 264 66.96 5.89 38.96
C THR A 264 65.71 5.80 39.92
N ASP A 265 65.85 6.27 41.16
CA ASP A 265 64.74 6.24 42.15
C ASP A 265 63.59 7.16 41.71
N LYS A 266 63.87 8.34 41.20
CA LYS A 266 62.88 9.25 40.68
C LYS A 266 62.21 8.71 39.40
N ALA A 267 62.97 7.99 38.55
CA ALA A 267 62.39 7.34 37.37
C ALA A 267 61.39 6.25 37.74
N LEU A 268 61.67 5.47 38.83
CA LEU A 268 60.73 4.46 39.34
C LEU A 268 59.50 5.10 39.98
N GLU A 269 59.64 6.17 40.74
CA GLU A 269 58.53 6.91 41.33
C GLU A 269 57.61 7.46 40.24
N TYR A 270 58.16 8.11 39.21
CA TYR A 270 57.40 8.61 38.05
C TYR A 270 56.70 7.50 37.28
N LEU A 271 57.32 6.34 37.10
CA LEU A 271 56.72 5.18 36.45
C LEU A 271 55.51 4.66 37.24
N ASN A 272 55.61 4.64 38.58
CA ASN A 272 54.52 4.24 39.43
C ASN A 272 53.32 5.21 39.40
N GLU A 273 53.60 6.53 39.39
CA GLU A 273 52.56 7.56 39.24
C GLU A 273 51.81 7.44 37.92
N VAL A 274 52.55 7.25 36.83
CA VAL A 274 51.99 7.07 35.46
C VAL A 274 51.18 5.78 35.44
N SER A 275 51.66 4.65 35.97
CA SER A 275 50.93 3.38 36.06
C SER A 275 49.63 3.53 36.83
N GLN A 276 49.65 4.20 37.98
CA GLN A 276 48.43 4.43 38.78
C GLN A 276 47.39 5.26 38.03
N THR A 277 47.82 6.29 37.28
CA THR A 277 46.93 7.09 36.48
C THR A 277 46.27 6.30 35.33
N TYR A 278 46.97 5.31 34.75
CA TYR A 278 46.41 4.42 33.74
C TYR A 278 45.49 3.36 34.32
N ASP A 279 45.80 2.83 35.53
CA ASP A 279 44.94 1.83 36.23
C ASP A 279 43.59 2.43 36.63
N ASP A 280 43.54 3.72 37.00
CA ASP A 280 42.30 4.43 37.31
C ASP A 280 41.40 4.67 36.06
N THR A 281 41.97 4.56 34.87
CA THR A 281 41.22 4.71 33.58
C THR A 281 40.75 3.37 32.98
N VAL A 282 41.08 2.23 33.62
CA VAL A 282 40.62 0.90 33.18
C VAL A 282 39.11 0.80 33.31
N ILE A 283 38.42 0.53 32.20
CA ILE A 283 36.97 0.25 32.21
C ILE A 283 36.70 -0.91 33.16
N LYS A 284 36.01 -0.64 34.25
CA LYS A 284 35.61 -1.68 35.20
C LYS A 284 34.82 -2.77 34.49
N THR A 285 35.31 -4.00 34.54
CA THR A 285 34.60 -5.16 33.95
C THR A 285 33.65 -5.73 34.98
N TYR A 286 32.36 -5.64 34.77
CA TYR A 286 31.29 -6.07 35.67
C TYR A 286 30.88 -7.53 35.40
N CYS A 287 30.92 -7.95 34.12
CA CYS A 287 30.58 -9.33 33.74
C CYS A 287 31.29 -9.75 32.43
N ARG A 288 31.22 -11.07 32.12
CA ARG A 288 31.85 -11.64 30.92
C ARG A 288 31.09 -11.39 29.63
N ASN A 289 29.83 -10.99 29.70
CA ASN A 289 29.06 -10.66 28.51
C ASN A 289 29.37 -9.23 28.09
N GLU A 290 29.89 -9.05 26.87
CA GLU A 290 30.36 -7.76 26.34
C GLU A 290 29.26 -6.69 26.26
N MET A 291 28.04 -7.09 25.83
CA MET A 291 26.93 -6.15 25.64
C MET A 291 26.42 -5.65 27.02
N VAL A 292 26.21 -6.55 27.95
CA VAL A 292 25.78 -6.19 29.31
C VAL A 292 26.85 -5.36 30.00
N ASN A 293 28.13 -5.73 29.86
CA ASN A 293 29.23 -4.98 30.43
C ASN A 293 29.30 -3.55 29.88
N SER A 294 29.06 -3.37 28.58
CA SER A 294 29.03 -2.03 27.92
C SER A 294 27.90 -1.17 28.49
N VAL A 295 26.71 -1.74 28.66
CA VAL A 295 25.56 -1.01 29.23
C VAL A 295 25.85 -0.61 30.69
N LEU A 296 26.35 -1.52 31.52
CA LEU A 296 26.70 -1.25 32.91
C LEU A 296 27.78 -0.17 33.02
N SER A 297 28.78 -0.19 32.14
CA SER A 297 29.84 0.83 32.10
C SER A 297 29.29 2.22 31.77
N ILE A 298 28.33 2.31 30.83
CA ILE A 298 27.66 3.59 30.48
C ILE A 298 26.87 4.12 31.68
N TYR A 299 26.14 3.26 32.39
CA TYR A 299 25.39 3.68 33.57
C TYR A 299 26.31 4.06 34.74
N ASN A 300 27.39 3.33 34.94
CA ASN A 300 28.39 3.69 35.95
C ASN A 300 28.93 5.10 35.72
N MET A 301 29.31 5.41 34.49
CA MET A 301 29.83 6.72 34.12
C MET A 301 28.80 7.85 34.39
N ARG A 302 27.51 7.60 34.06
CA ARG A 302 26.42 8.55 34.34
C ARG A 302 26.16 8.75 35.82
N PHE A 303 26.26 7.69 36.65
CA PHE A 303 26.06 7.78 38.08
C PHE A 303 27.22 8.45 38.77
N GLU A 304 28.46 8.24 38.34
CA GLU A 304 29.65 8.96 38.83
C GLU A 304 29.55 10.46 38.52
N GLU A 305 29.11 10.85 37.29
CA GLU A 305 28.87 12.24 36.91
C GLU A 305 27.81 12.90 37.81
N GLN A 306 26.75 12.16 38.18
CA GLN A 306 25.66 12.64 39.05
C GLN A 306 25.95 12.45 40.57
N ARG A 307 27.12 11.94 40.95
CA ARG A 307 27.51 11.62 42.33
C ARG A 307 26.56 10.66 43.05
N ILE A 308 25.96 9.73 42.30
CA ILE A 308 25.08 8.68 42.83
C ILE A 308 25.94 7.49 43.26
N ARG A 309 25.87 7.11 44.52
CA ARG A 309 26.49 5.85 45.02
C ARG A 309 25.61 4.67 44.61
N TRP A 310 26.17 3.69 43.94
CA TRP A 310 25.48 2.48 43.57
C TRP A 310 26.42 1.26 43.73
N GLU A 311 25.84 0.12 43.96
CA GLU A 311 26.56 -1.15 44.09
C GLU A 311 25.99 -2.13 43.08
N ILE A 312 26.87 -2.80 42.34
CA ILE A 312 26.46 -3.74 41.30
C ILE A 312 26.96 -5.13 41.69
N GLN A 313 26.03 -6.08 41.77
CA GLN A 313 26.33 -7.50 41.81
C GLN A 313 25.79 -8.19 40.59
N VAL A 314 26.65 -8.64 39.68
CA VAL A 314 26.28 -9.28 38.43
C VAL A 314 26.88 -10.67 38.37
N SER A 315 26.02 -11.67 38.21
CA SER A 315 26.40 -13.06 37.99
C SER A 315 25.83 -13.54 36.63
N ILE A 316 26.43 -13.06 35.53
CA ILE A 316 26.00 -13.38 34.20
C ILE A 316 27.13 -14.06 33.43
N GLY A 317 26.81 -15.20 32.80
CA GLY A 317 27.75 -15.91 31.94
C GLY A 317 27.97 -15.17 30.60
N GLU A 318 28.96 -15.66 29.84
CA GLU A 318 29.32 -15.10 28.55
C GLU A 318 28.13 -15.12 27.54
N LYS A 319 27.26 -16.14 27.60
CA LYS A 319 26.07 -16.27 26.78
C LYS A 319 24.80 -16.19 27.61
N LEU A 320 23.84 -15.41 27.18
CA LEU A 320 22.52 -15.30 27.77
C LEU A 320 21.56 -16.33 27.17
N PRO A 321 20.57 -16.83 27.93
CA PRO A 321 19.53 -17.72 27.42
C PRO A 321 18.46 -16.99 26.57
N CYS A 322 18.55 -15.66 26.45
CA CYS A 322 17.64 -14.80 25.70
C CYS A 322 18.41 -13.82 24.80
N SER A 323 17.71 -13.05 23.97
CA SER A 323 18.33 -11.99 23.17
C SER A 323 18.99 -10.95 24.06
N GLU A 324 20.29 -10.70 23.87
CA GLU A 324 21.09 -9.74 24.64
C GLU A 324 20.49 -8.33 24.57
N MET A 325 20.00 -7.93 23.39
CA MET A 325 19.34 -6.63 23.18
C MET A 325 18.05 -6.52 24.02
N MET A 326 17.29 -7.59 24.13
CA MET A 326 16.05 -7.61 24.89
C MET A 326 16.33 -7.60 26.41
N PHE A 327 17.39 -8.28 26.85
CA PHE A 327 17.84 -8.28 28.25
C PHE A 327 18.32 -6.90 28.70
N CYS A 328 19.04 -6.17 27.84
CA CYS A 328 19.55 -4.83 28.16
C CYS A 328 18.47 -3.72 28.04
N ALA A 329 17.30 -4.01 27.49
CA ALA A 329 16.19 -3.06 27.35
C ALA A 329 15.23 -3.05 28.56
N ILE A 330 15.36 -4.00 29.47
CA ILE A 330 14.60 -4.09 30.73
C ILE A 330 15.29 -3.29 31.83
#